data_78e9dbc2925b8fc40f332ea6c6bb1947
#
_entry.id   78e9dbc2925b8fc40f332ea6c6bb1947
#
_cell.length_a   1.000
_cell.length_b   1.000
_cell.length_c   1.000
_cell.angle_alpha   90.00
_cell.angle_beta   90.00
_cell.angle_gamma   90.00
#
_symmetry.space_group_name_H-M   'P 1'
#
loop_
_entity.id
_entity.type
_entity.pdbx_description
1 polymer ?
#
loop_
_entity_poly.entity_id
_entity_poly.type
_entity_poly.pdbx_seq_one_letter_code
_entity_poly.pdbx_strand_id
1 'polypeptide(L)'
;MITSKQRAFLRGLANKIDASVQVGKGGINDNMIQLVRDTLEKKELIKIHVLENAFSETRDVCHELAEIINAEEVQVIGSKFVLYKESRENKKIDLNKLIVREDKPKQEKKPDVKPLHKAKAAAAKERKIVSENKKKRDKFFKEQRFNSYKK
;
A
#
# COMPACT_ATOMS: atom_id res chain seq x y z
N MET A 1 -11.92 19.78 7.75
CA MET A 1 -11.11 19.01 6.78
C MET A 1 -9.84 18.49 7.44
N ILE A 2 -9.55 17.21 7.28
CA ILE A 2 -8.34 16.56 7.82
C ILE A 2 -7.16 16.74 6.86
N THR A 3 -5.95 16.91 7.41
CA THR A 3 -4.72 16.98 6.62
C THR A 3 -4.31 15.62 6.06
N SER A 4 -3.44 15.59 5.04
CA SER A 4 -2.94 14.34 4.45
C SER A 4 -2.23 13.44 5.47
N LYS A 5 -1.52 14.02 6.44
CA LYS A 5 -0.87 13.27 7.53
C LYS A 5 -1.88 12.65 8.48
N GLN A 6 -2.91 13.41 8.87
CA GLN A 6 -4.01 12.92 9.69
C GLN A 6 -4.77 11.79 8.99
N ARG A 7 -5.03 11.96 7.69
CA ARG A 7 -5.68 10.92 6.87
C ARG A 7 -4.84 9.64 6.81
N ALA A 8 -3.53 9.73 6.64
CA ALA A 8 -2.63 8.59 6.65
C ALA A 8 -2.64 7.85 8.01
N PHE A 9 -2.69 8.59 9.11
CA PHE A 9 -2.80 8.02 10.45
C PHE A 9 -4.13 7.29 10.65
N LEU A 10 -5.25 7.90 10.25
CA LEU A 10 -6.59 7.31 10.34
C LEU A 10 -6.70 6.04 9.49
N ARG A 11 -6.06 5.99 8.32
CA ARG A 11 -5.94 4.76 7.51
C ARG A 11 -5.23 3.64 8.26
N GLY A 12 -4.14 3.97 8.96
CA GLY A 12 -3.42 3.01 9.79
C GLY A 12 -4.29 2.43 10.91
N LEU A 13 -5.10 3.25 11.57
CA LEU A 13 -6.06 2.81 12.58
C LEU A 13 -7.19 1.97 11.96
N ALA A 14 -7.71 2.40 10.81
CA ALA A 14 -8.79 1.71 10.11
C ALA A 14 -8.43 0.28 9.68
N ASN A 15 -7.16 -0.02 9.44
CA ASN A 15 -6.72 -1.39 9.11
C ASN A 15 -6.98 -2.39 10.25
N LYS A 16 -6.99 -1.91 11.48
CA LYS A 16 -7.21 -2.73 12.69
C LYS A 16 -8.67 -2.85 13.11
N ILE A 17 -9.56 -2.15 12.41
CA ILE A 17 -11.00 -2.09 12.74
C ILE A 17 -11.78 -2.92 11.74
N ASP A 18 -12.70 -3.73 12.24
CA ASP A 18 -13.67 -4.44 11.42
C ASP A 18 -14.82 -3.54 10.98
N ALA A 19 -15.53 -3.95 9.91
CA ALA A 19 -16.71 -3.23 9.45
C ALA A 19 -17.80 -3.27 10.51
N SER A 20 -18.17 -2.09 11.01
CA SER A 20 -19.17 -1.94 12.08
C SER A 20 -20.58 -1.81 11.55
N VAL A 21 -20.75 -1.38 10.30
CA VAL A 21 -22.05 -1.12 9.64
C VAL A 21 -22.00 -1.71 8.24
N GLN A 22 -23.15 -2.17 7.75
CA GLN A 22 -23.30 -2.71 6.41
C GLN A 22 -24.42 -1.98 5.67
N VAL A 23 -24.20 -1.66 4.41
CA VAL A 23 -25.16 -1.04 3.50
C VAL A 23 -25.63 -2.10 2.51
N GLY A 24 -26.93 -2.40 2.49
CA GLY A 24 -27.54 -3.38 1.58
C GLY A 24 -28.49 -2.73 0.56
N LYS A 25 -29.46 -3.50 0.08
CA LYS A 25 -30.46 -3.07 -0.92
C LYS A 25 -31.23 -1.81 -0.55
N GLY A 26 -31.43 -1.55 0.74
CA GLY A 26 -32.15 -0.35 1.20
C GLY A 26 -31.38 0.95 1.02
N GLY A 27 -30.10 0.88 0.61
CA GLY A 27 -29.25 2.05 0.42
C GLY A 27 -29.12 2.89 1.68
N ILE A 28 -29.02 4.20 1.48
CA ILE A 28 -28.98 5.18 2.56
C ILE A 28 -30.41 5.54 2.95
N ASN A 29 -30.81 5.21 4.17
CA ASN A 29 -32.08 5.57 4.75
C ASN A 29 -31.89 6.23 6.12
N ASP A 30 -32.95 6.84 6.67
CA ASP A 30 -32.88 7.57 7.93
C ASP A 30 -32.35 6.72 9.09
N ASN A 31 -32.73 5.46 9.16
CA ASN A 31 -32.26 4.54 10.20
C ASN A 31 -30.75 4.28 10.05
N MET A 32 -30.26 4.15 8.81
CA MET A 32 -28.83 4.00 8.53
C MET A 32 -28.06 5.25 8.93
N ILE A 33 -28.56 6.42 8.56
CA ILE A 33 -27.93 7.71 8.90
C ILE A 33 -27.82 7.85 10.42
N GLN A 34 -28.88 7.53 11.15
CA GLN A 34 -28.89 7.58 12.61
C GLN A 34 -27.90 6.58 13.21
N LEU A 35 -27.93 5.32 12.74
CA LEU A 35 -26.97 4.29 13.18
C LEU A 35 -25.52 4.70 12.98
N VAL A 36 -25.20 5.28 11.82
CA VAL A 36 -23.84 5.76 11.51
C VAL A 36 -23.46 6.93 12.41
N ARG A 37 -24.37 7.88 12.65
CA ARG A 37 -24.16 8.98 13.60
C ARG A 37 -23.83 8.50 15.01
N ASP A 38 -24.65 7.63 15.56
CA ASP A 38 -24.49 7.09 16.91
C ASP A 38 -23.19 6.30 17.04
N THR A 39 -22.84 5.57 15.98
CA THR A 39 -21.60 4.79 15.96
C THR A 39 -20.36 5.70 15.86
N LEU A 40 -20.42 6.78 15.06
CA LEU A 40 -19.35 7.78 14.97
C LEU A 40 -19.18 8.56 16.27
N GLU A 41 -20.26 8.90 16.96
CA GLU A 41 -20.20 9.59 18.26
C GLU A 41 -19.48 8.72 19.31
N LYS A 42 -19.67 7.40 19.26
CA LYS A 42 -19.03 6.46 20.19
C LYS A 42 -17.60 6.08 19.81
N LYS A 43 -17.29 5.97 18.52
CA LYS A 43 -16.02 5.41 18.02
C LYS A 43 -15.13 6.39 17.27
N GLU A 44 -15.65 7.55 16.81
CA GLU A 44 -15.01 8.57 15.96
C GLU A 44 -14.53 8.06 14.59
N LEU A 45 -14.09 6.82 14.49
CA LEU A 45 -13.63 6.17 13.25
C LEU A 45 -14.40 4.87 13.04
N ILE A 46 -15.07 4.76 11.89
CA ILE A 46 -15.85 3.57 11.54
C ILE A 46 -15.49 3.08 10.14
N LYS A 47 -15.60 1.78 9.96
CA LYS A 47 -15.52 1.12 8.66
C LYS A 47 -16.89 0.60 8.28
N ILE A 48 -17.36 0.92 7.08
CA ILE A 48 -18.65 0.54 6.54
C ILE A 48 -18.41 -0.38 5.36
N HIS A 49 -19.21 -1.42 5.23
CA HIS A 49 -19.20 -2.38 4.13
C HIS A 49 -20.44 -2.22 3.28
N VAL A 50 -20.28 -1.97 1.99
CA VAL A 50 -21.34 -1.96 1.00
C VAL A 50 -21.47 -3.36 0.42
N LEU A 51 -22.64 -3.96 0.58
CA LEU A 51 -22.91 -5.31 0.08
C LEU A 51 -23.13 -5.27 -1.44
N GLU A 52 -22.82 -6.38 -2.12
CA GLU A 52 -22.96 -6.51 -3.58
C GLU A 52 -24.39 -6.29 -4.10
N ASN A 53 -25.37 -6.45 -3.23
CA ASN A 53 -26.78 -6.22 -3.54
C ASN A 53 -27.22 -4.75 -3.34
N ALA A 54 -26.33 -3.83 -3.00
CA ALA A 54 -26.61 -2.41 -2.98
C ALA A 54 -26.69 -1.86 -4.42
N PHE A 55 -27.63 -0.96 -4.67
CA PHE A 55 -27.86 -0.38 -5.99
C PHE A 55 -26.87 0.74 -6.35
N SER A 56 -26.08 1.22 -5.39
CA SER A 56 -25.15 2.35 -5.56
C SER A 56 -23.71 1.91 -5.42
N GLU A 57 -22.81 2.61 -6.12
CA GLU A 57 -21.38 2.37 -5.99
C GLU A 57 -20.87 2.76 -4.60
N THR A 58 -19.85 2.04 -4.12
CA THR A 58 -19.30 2.26 -2.78
C THR A 58 -18.81 3.70 -2.58
N ARG A 59 -18.29 4.33 -3.64
CA ARG A 59 -17.78 5.71 -3.59
C ARG A 59 -18.91 6.71 -3.42
N ASP A 60 -20.01 6.54 -4.15
CA ASP A 60 -21.18 7.41 -4.09
C ASP A 60 -21.83 7.35 -2.72
N VAL A 61 -22.02 6.12 -2.20
CA VAL A 61 -22.53 5.90 -0.84
C VAL A 61 -21.64 6.54 0.23
N CYS A 62 -20.33 6.47 0.05
CA CYS A 62 -19.38 7.11 0.96
C CYS A 62 -19.52 8.63 0.95
N HIS A 63 -19.58 9.23 -0.23
CA HIS A 63 -19.68 10.68 -0.39
C HIS A 63 -21.00 11.21 0.16
N GLU A 64 -22.12 10.60 -0.21
CA GLU A 64 -23.45 10.96 0.26
C GLU A 64 -23.57 10.88 1.78
N LEU A 65 -23.12 9.79 2.40
CA LEU A 65 -23.12 9.65 3.85
C LEU A 65 -22.20 10.66 4.54
N ALA A 66 -21.02 10.92 3.99
CA ALA A 66 -20.09 11.88 4.52
C ALA A 66 -20.69 13.30 4.55
N GLU A 67 -21.38 13.71 3.48
CA GLU A 67 -22.08 15.00 3.41
C GLU A 67 -23.22 15.10 4.39
N ILE A 68 -24.13 14.12 4.43
CA ILE A 68 -25.33 14.12 5.30
C ILE A 68 -24.95 14.19 6.78
N ILE A 69 -23.89 13.47 7.17
CA ILE A 69 -23.47 13.35 8.56
C ILE A 69 -22.46 14.44 8.94
N ASN A 70 -21.91 15.14 7.94
CA ASN A 70 -20.77 16.05 8.08
C ASN A 70 -19.57 15.35 8.70
N ALA A 71 -19.18 14.23 8.08
CA ALA A 71 -18.02 13.41 8.42
C ALA A 71 -16.93 13.54 7.37
N GLU A 72 -15.70 13.22 7.72
CA GLU A 72 -14.55 13.24 6.80
C GLU A 72 -14.33 11.86 6.18
N GLU A 73 -14.18 11.83 4.86
CA GLU A 73 -13.82 10.61 4.14
C GLU A 73 -12.33 10.30 4.35
N VAL A 74 -12.03 9.12 4.86
CA VAL A 74 -10.65 8.69 5.11
C VAL A 74 -10.12 7.84 3.96
N GLN A 75 -10.91 6.85 3.53
CA GLN A 75 -10.49 5.89 2.52
C GLN A 75 -11.67 5.09 1.98
N VAL A 76 -11.63 4.77 0.66
CA VAL A 76 -12.53 3.82 0.00
C VAL A 76 -11.66 2.70 -0.58
N ILE A 77 -11.95 1.43 -0.25
CA ILE A 77 -11.25 0.25 -0.75
C ILE A 77 -12.26 -0.83 -1.13
N GLY A 78 -12.42 -1.09 -2.42
CA GLY A 78 -13.36 -2.06 -2.93
C GLY A 78 -14.77 -1.77 -2.44
N SER A 79 -15.40 -2.74 -1.76
CA SER A 79 -16.73 -2.63 -1.17
C SER A 79 -16.76 -2.02 0.24
N LYS A 80 -15.64 -1.44 0.71
CA LYS A 80 -15.56 -0.89 2.07
C LYS A 80 -15.05 0.54 2.03
N PHE A 81 -15.59 1.36 2.93
CA PHE A 81 -15.08 2.72 3.14
C PHE A 81 -15.00 3.07 4.61
N VAL A 82 -14.24 4.11 4.89
CA VAL A 82 -13.93 4.56 6.25
C VAL A 82 -14.30 6.02 6.39
N LEU A 83 -15.12 6.32 7.39
CA LEU A 83 -15.51 7.67 7.78
C LEU A 83 -14.91 8.03 9.14
N TYR A 84 -14.56 9.29 9.30
CA TYR A 84 -14.10 9.87 10.54
C TYR A 84 -14.93 11.10 10.89
N LYS A 85 -15.30 11.20 12.15
CA LYS A 85 -15.90 12.40 12.72
C LYS A 85 -15.41 12.56 14.15
N GLU A 86 -14.91 13.75 14.48
CA GLU A 86 -14.50 14.06 15.86
C GLU A 86 -15.73 14.08 16.78
N SER A 87 -15.70 13.25 17.83
CA SER A 87 -16.74 13.26 18.85
C SER A 87 -16.53 14.42 19.82
N ARG A 88 -17.63 15.01 20.27
CA ARG A 88 -17.60 16.07 21.28
C ARG A 88 -17.49 15.50 22.69
N GLU A 89 -18.09 14.36 22.94
CA GLU A 89 -18.16 13.75 24.27
C GLU A 89 -17.12 12.66 24.50
N ASN A 90 -16.83 11.86 23.46
CA ASN A 90 -15.96 10.68 23.55
C ASN A 90 -14.72 10.80 22.67
N LYS A 91 -13.95 11.87 22.85
CA LYS A 91 -12.72 12.07 22.06
C LYS A 91 -11.67 11.02 22.39
N LYS A 92 -11.46 10.07 21.48
CA LYS A 92 -10.49 8.97 21.59
C LYS A 92 -9.28 9.16 20.69
N ILE A 93 -9.46 9.85 19.56
CA ILE A 93 -8.45 10.03 18.54
C ILE A 93 -7.92 11.46 18.53
N ASP A 94 -6.75 11.66 19.11
CA ASP A 94 -6.09 12.97 19.15
C ASP A 94 -5.30 13.22 17.85
N LEU A 95 -5.94 13.80 16.86
CA LEU A 95 -5.26 14.22 15.62
C LEU A 95 -4.27 15.36 15.82
N ASN A 96 -4.43 16.16 16.88
CA ASN A 96 -3.53 17.28 17.20
C ASN A 96 -2.14 16.82 17.64
N LYS A 97 -2.00 15.65 18.24
CA LYS A 97 -0.69 15.07 18.61
C LYS A 97 0.19 14.76 17.39
N LEU A 98 -0.39 14.68 16.21
CA LEU A 98 0.34 14.44 14.96
C LEU A 98 0.95 15.73 14.40
N ILE A 99 0.41 16.88 14.77
CA ILE A 99 0.92 18.19 14.33
C ILE A 99 2.24 18.53 15.04
N VAL A 100 2.39 18.08 16.29
CA VAL A 100 3.58 18.39 17.13
C VAL A 100 4.83 17.58 16.75
N ARG A 101 4.75 16.59 15.85
CA ARG A 101 5.91 15.80 15.38
C ARG A 101 6.49 16.29 14.05
N GLU A 102 6.36 17.57 13.74
CA GLU A 102 6.73 18.11 12.43
C GLU A 102 8.22 18.43 12.24
N ASP A 103 9.11 18.14 13.18
CA ASP A 103 10.53 18.46 13.04
C ASP A 103 11.47 17.24 13.14
N LYS A 104 11.18 16.18 12.40
CA LYS A 104 12.26 15.28 11.96
C LYS A 104 12.29 15.29 10.43
N PRO A 105 13.34 15.86 9.82
CA PRO A 105 13.52 15.74 8.38
C PRO A 105 13.47 14.24 8.06
N LYS A 106 12.61 13.85 7.11
CA LYS A 106 12.71 12.54 6.48
C LYS A 106 14.17 12.41 6.04
N GLN A 107 14.95 11.60 6.71
CA GLN A 107 16.12 11.02 6.08
C GLN A 107 15.55 10.26 4.88
N GLU A 108 15.72 10.86 3.72
CA GLU A 108 15.57 10.15 2.46
C GLU A 108 16.47 8.93 2.60
N LYS A 109 15.85 7.75 2.71
CA LYS A 109 16.54 6.50 2.45
C LYS A 109 16.98 6.65 1.00
N LYS A 110 18.26 7.04 0.82
CA LYS A 110 18.91 6.94 -0.47
C LYS A 110 18.63 5.54 -0.97
N PRO A 111 18.14 5.37 -2.21
CA PRO A 111 17.98 4.02 -2.74
C PRO A 111 19.31 3.32 -2.55
N ASP A 112 19.31 2.11 -1.97
CA ASP A 112 20.48 1.25 -1.86
C ASP A 112 20.98 0.99 -3.29
N VAL A 113 21.84 1.89 -3.75
CA VAL A 113 22.62 1.70 -4.95
C VAL A 113 23.65 0.65 -4.56
N LYS A 114 23.29 -0.62 -4.82
CA LYS A 114 24.26 -1.73 -4.70
C LYS A 114 25.52 -1.32 -5.42
N PRO A 115 26.67 -1.32 -4.76
CA PRO A 115 27.89 -0.78 -5.35
C PRO A 115 28.21 -1.52 -6.64
N LEU A 116 28.39 -0.76 -7.72
CA LEU A 116 28.67 -1.21 -9.10
C LEU A 116 29.89 -2.14 -9.20
N HIS A 117 30.69 -2.24 -8.13
CA HIS A 117 31.87 -3.10 -8.04
C HIS A 117 31.58 -4.62 -8.06
N LYS A 118 30.39 -5.10 -7.63
CA LYS A 118 30.06 -6.53 -7.73
C LYS A 118 29.76 -6.97 -9.16
N ALA A 119 29.22 -6.09 -9.98
CA ALA A 119 28.96 -6.40 -11.39
C ALA A 119 30.24 -6.53 -12.21
N LYS A 120 31.28 -5.70 -11.93
CA LYS A 120 32.59 -5.80 -12.60
C LYS A 120 33.35 -7.10 -12.23
N ALA A 121 33.25 -7.57 -11.00
CA ALA A 121 33.89 -8.82 -10.57
C ALA A 121 33.24 -10.07 -11.19
N ALA A 122 31.92 -10.08 -11.36
CA ALA A 122 31.20 -11.17 -12.04
C ALA A 122 31.54 -11.23 -13.54
N ALA A 123 31.56 -10.08 -14.22
CA ALA A 123 31.94 -9.99 -15.64
C ALA A 123 33.40 -10.38 -15.89
N ALA A 124 34.30 -10.09 -14.95
CA ALA A 124 35.72 -10.50 -15.05
C ALA A 124 35.90 -12.02 -14.88
N LYS A 125 35.12 -12.68 -14.01
CA LYS A 125 35.10 -14.15 -13.87
C LYS A 125 34.56 -14.84 -15.12
N GLU A 126 33.48 -14.35 -15.69
CA GLU A 126 32.93 -14.92 -16.94
C GLU A 126 33.91 -14.80 -18.11
N ARG A 127 34.58 -13.66 -18.27
CA ARG A 127 35.60 -13.49 -19.33
C ARG A 127 36.77 -14.44 -19.17
N LYS A 128 37.22 -14.74 -17.93
CA LYS A 128 38.30 -15.72 -17.68
C LYS A 128 37.86 -17.14 -18.07
N ILE A 129 36.64 -17.55 -17.69
CA ILE A 129 36.09 -18.88 -18.02
C ILE A 129 35.94 -19.07 -19.54
N VAL A 130 35.46 -18.05 -20.25
CA VAL A 130 35.32 -18.09 -21.72
C VAL A 130 36.69 -18.19 -22.41
N SER A 131 37.71 -17.46 -21.93
CA SER A 131 39.07 -17.49 -22.50
C SER A 131 39.78 -18.84 -22.28
N GLU A 132 39.58 -19.44 -21.08
CA GLU A 132 40.13 -20.79 -20.79
C GLU A 132 39.46 -21.89 -21.64
N ASN A 133 38.14 -21.83 -21.79
CA ASN A 133 37.42 -22.78 -22.63
C ASN A 133 37.82 -22.66 -24.10
N LYS A 134 38.06 -21.44 -24.60
CA LYS A 134 38.58 -21.21 -25.94
C LYS A 134 39.96 -21.85 -26.14
N LYS A 135 40.92 -21.64 -25.18
CA LYS A 135 42.24 -22.25 -25.25
C LYS A 135 42.22 -23.80 -25.25
N LYS A 136 41.35 -24.41 -24.42
CA LYS A 136 41.15 -25.86 -24.38
C LYS A 136 40.63 -26.41 -25.72
N ARG A 137 39.70 -25.71 -26.33
CA ARG A 137 39.11 -26.07 -27.63
C ARG A 137 40.12 -25.96 -28.74
N ASP A 138 40.90 -24.90 -28.80
CA ASP A 138 41.93 -24.69 -29.83
C ASP A 138 43.08 -25.73 -29.71
N LYS A 139 43.43 -26.13 -28.47
CA LYS A 139 44.40 -27.23 -28.25
C LYS A 139 43.85 -28.58 -28.76
N PHE A 140 42.61 -28.87 -28.47
CA PHE A 140 41.96 -30.09 -28.94
C PHE A 140 41.90 -30.18 -30.47
N PHE A 141 41.56 -29.08 -31.16
CA PHE A 141 41.53 -29.04 -32.61
C PHE A 141 42.97 -29.14 -33.24
N LYS A 142 44.00 -28.62 -32.59
CA LYS A 142 45.39 -28.79 -33.03
C LYS A 142 45.85 -30.25 -32.93
N GLU A 143 45.52 -30.94 -31.85
CA GLU A 143 45.82 -32.36 -31.68
C GLU A 143 45.12 -33.26 -32.72
N GLN A 144 43.85 -32.98 -32.99
CA GLN A 144 43.11 -33.70 -34.03
C GLN A 144 43.72 -33.52 -35.43
N ARG A 145 44.14 -32.34 -35.80
CA ARG A 145 44.83 -32.05 -37.06
C ARG A 145 46.18 -32.79 -37.16
N PHE A 146 46.92 -32.83 -36.08
CA PHE A 146 48.23 -33.50 -36.08
C PHE A 146 48.09 -35.03 -36.26
N ASN A 147 47.04 -35.63 -35.66
CA ASN A 147 46.80 -37.08 -35.82
C ASN A 147 46.24 -37.45 -37.18
N SER A 148 45.63 -36.55 -37.94
CA SER A 148 45.11 -36.82 -39.28
C SER A 148 46.19 -36.87 -40.38
N TYR A 149 47.39 -36.32 -40.09
CA TYR A 149 48.56 -36.38 -41.04
C TYR A 149 49.49 -37.57 -40.81
N LYS A 150 49.19 -38.43 -39.81
CA LYS A 150 50.02 -39.62 -39.50
C LYS A 150 49.47 -40.96 -40.03
N LYS A 151 48.46 -40.91 -40.90
CA LYS A 151 47.98 -42.11 -41.58
C LYS A 151 48.41 -42.15 -43.04
#